data_65b6ea30477533a0725d46cbe93715d8
#
_entry.id   65b6ea30477533a0725d46cbe93715d8
#
_cell.length_a   1.000
_cell.length_b   1.000
_cell.length_c   1.000
_cell.angle_alpha   90.00
_cell.angle_beta   90.00
_cell.angle_gamma   90.00
#
_symmetry.space_group_name_H-M   'P 1'
#
loop_
_entity.id
_entity.type
_entity.pdbx_description
1 polymer ?
#
loop_
_entity_poly.entity_id
_entity_poly.type
_entity_poly.pdbx_seq_one_letter_code
_entity_poly.pdbx_strand_id
1 'polypeptide(L)' 'MNVWVYVDTSNQVGDPDHLQIFASEAAADAWFRDHDPEGVAFEYPVKNNGPKRAFP' A
#
# COMPACT_ATOMS: atom_id res chain seq x y z
N MET A 1 9.16 9.08 5.57
CA MET A 1 8.71 7.68 5.65
C MET A 1 7.94 7.33 4.41
N ASN A 2 8.21 6.19 3.86
CA ASN A 2 7.52 5.74 2.64
C ASN A 2 6.84 4.41 2.88
N VAL A 3 5.83 4.14 2.08
CA VAL A 3 5.13 2.87 2.10
C VAL A 3 5.08 2.31 0.70
N TRP A 4 4.79 1.02 0.60
CA TRP A 4 4.66 0.33 -0.68
C TRP A 4 3.20 -0.04 -0.86
N VAL A 5 2.63 0.37 -1.98
CA VAL A 5 1.19 0.25 -2.21
C VAL A 5 0.93 -0.65 -3.41
N TYR A 6 0.09 -1.64 -3.22
CA TYR A 6 -0.38 -2.52 -4.28
C TYR A 6 -1.87 -2.30 -4.46
N VAL A 7 -2.30 -2.15 -5.71
CA VAL A 7 -3.72 -1.95 -6.01
C VAL A 7 -4.20 -3.13 -6.84
N ASP A 8 -5.26 -3.77 -6.38
CA ASP A 8 -5.89 -4.85 -7.11
C ASP A 8 -7.13 -4.31 -7.79
N THR A 9 -7.04 -4.08 -9.08
CA THR A 9 -8.14 -3.47 -9.83
C THR A 9 -9.29 -4.42 -10.09
N SER A 10 -9.14 -5.69 -9.75
CA SER A 10 -10.25 -6.62 -9.88
C SER A 10 -11.23 -6.50 -8.71
N ASN A 11 -10.87 -5.77 -7.68
CA ASN A 11 -11.75 -5.53 -6.55
C ASN A 11 -12.22 -4.08 -6.58
N GLN A 12 -13.32 -3.82 -5.91
CA GLN A 12 -13.88 -2.47 -5.89
C GLN A 12 -13.17 -1.61 -4.89
N VAL A 13 -13.14 -0.32 -5.15
CA VAL A 13 -12.64 0.65 -4.20
C VAL A 13 -13.46 0.55 -2.92
N GLY A 14 -12.76 0.50 -1.80
CA GLY A 14 -13.40 0.32 -0.50
C GLY A 14 -13.40 -1.11 -0.01
N ASP A 15 -13.15 -2.07 -0.91
CA ASP A 15 -13.00 -3.46 -0.52
C ASP A 15 -11.66 -3.62 0.19
N PRO A 16 -11.59 -4.35 1.31
CA PRO A 16 -10.31 -4.52 2.02
C PRO A 16 -9.21 -5.11 1.14
N ASP A 17 -9.59 -5.86 0.12
CA ASP A 17 -8.61 -6.49 -0.75
C ASP A 17 -8.25 -5.65 -1.96
N HIS A 18 -8.86 -4.49 -2.11
CA HIS A 18 -8.56 -3.62 -3.24
C HIS A 18 -7.17 -3.00 -3.13
N LEU A 19 -6.73 -2.71 -1.94
CA LEU A 19 -5.50 -1.99 -1.70
C LEU A 19 -4.73 -2.65 -0.57
N GLN A 20 -3.44 -2.90 -0.79
CA GLN A 20 -2.57 -3.42 0.25
C GLN A 20 -1.44 -2.44 0.47
N ILE A 21 -1.11 -2.18 1.71
CA ILE A 21 -0.06 -1.24 2.06
C ILE A 21 0.97 -1.95 2.93
N PHE A 22 2.22 -1.85 2.52
CA PHE A 22 3.31 -2.54 3.20
C PHE A 22 4.31 -1.52 3.71
N ALA A 23 4.94 -1.85 4.82
CA ALA A 23 5.92 -0.96 5.42
C ALA A 23 7.26 -0.98 4.69
N SER A 24 7.54 -2.02 3.92
CA SER A 24 8.80 -2.15 3.21
C SER A 24 8.62 -2.93 1.93
N GLU A 25 9.59 -2.80 1.05
CA GLU A 25 9.58 -3.56 -0.19
C GLU A 25 9.68 -5.07 0.10
N ALA A 26 10.46 -5.43 1.10
CA ALA A 26 10.61 -6.84 1.45
C ALA A 26 9.29 -7.44 1.90
N ALA A 27 8.50 -6.70 2.65
CA ALA A 27 7.18 -7.18 3.08
C ALA A 27 6.26 -7.35 1.89
N ALA A 28 6.30 -6.43 0.94
CA ALA A 28 5.48 -6.52 -0.26
C ALA A 28 5.89 -7.73 -1.09
N ASP A 29 7.19 -7.95 -1.28
CA ASP A 29 7.68 -9.07 -2.06
C ASP A 29 7.27 -10.41 -1.45
N ALA A 30 7.34 -10.51 -0.13
CA ALA A 30 6.94 -11.73 0.55
C ALA A 30 5.47 -12.03 0.33
N TRP A 31 4.64 -11.00 0.39
CA TRP A 31 3.21 -11.18 0.16
C TRP A 31 2.94 -11.60 -1.29
N PHE A 32 3.63 -10.97 -2.25
CA PHE A 32 3.43 -11.28 -3.66
C PHE A 32 3.77 -12.71 -4.00
N ARG A 33 4.79 -13.28 -3.38
CA ARG A 33 5.16 -14.66 -3.67
C ARG A 33 4.03 -15.62 -3.42
N ASP A 34 3.22 -15.35 -2.42
CA ASP A 34 2.16 -16.25 -2.03
C ASP A 34 0.83 -15.91 -2.66
N HIS A 35 0.63 -14.66 -3.04
CA HIS A 35 -0.69 -14.21 -3.45
C HIS A 35 -0.76 -13.75 -4.91
N ASP A 36 0.30 -13.12 -5.40
CA ASP A 36 0.28 -12.59 -6.76
C ASP A 36 1.71 -12.44 -7.26
N PRO A 37 2.29 -13.51 -7.81
CA PRO A 37 3.69 -13.49 -8.24
C PRO A 37 4.00 -12.43 -9.28
N GLU A 38 2.99 -11.92 -9.97
CA GLU A 38 3.20 -10.88 -10.96
C GLU A 38 2.83 -9.51 -10.44
N GLY A 39 2.49 -9.41 -9.17
CA GLY A 39 2.10 -8.16 -8.58
C GLY A 39 3.26 -7.19 -8.47
N VAL A 40 2.94 -5.91 -8.49
CA VAL A 40 3.92 -4.85 -8.37
C VAL A 40 3.42 -3.85 -7.36
N ALA A 41 4.32 -3.43 -6.48
CA ALA A 41 3.99 -2.39 -5.53
C ALA A 41 4.78 -1.14 -5.88
N PHE A 42 4.19 0.01 -5.61
CA PHE A 42 4.80 1.29 -5.87
C PHE A 42 5.08 2.00 -4.56
N GLU A 43 6.19 2.70 -4.50
CA GLU A 43 6.57 3.43 -3.30
C GLU A 43 5.91 4.80 -3.31
N TYR A 44 5.32 5.15 -2.18
CA TYR A 44 4.73 6.46 -2.00
C TYR A 44 5.18 7.05 -0.67
N PRO A 45 5.39 8.36 -0.63
CA PRO A 45 5.73 8.99 0.64
C PRO A 45 4.50 9.11 1.52
N VAL A 46 4.72 8.93 2.80
CA VAL A 46 3.67 9.18 3.77
C VAL A 46 3.72 10.65 4.14
N LYS A 47 2.61 11.33 3.95
CA LYS A 47 2.57 12.71 4.35
C LYS A 47 2.38 12.77 5.84
N ASN A 48 3.23 13.54 6.47
CA ASN A 48 3.12 13.70 7.90
C ASN A 48 3.06 15.19 8.16
N ASN A 49 1.85 15.69 8.22
CA ASN A 49 1.65 17.10 8.43
C ASN A 49 1.75 17.47 9.89
N GLY A 50 2.04 16.52 10.72
CA GLY A 50 2.20 16.78 12.11
C GLY A 50 0.89 17.13 12.79
N PRO A 51 1.00 17.63 13.95
CA PRO A 51 -0.20 17.88 14.76
C PRO A 51 -1.01 19.00 14.22
N LYS A 52 -0.48 19.69 13.24
CA LYS A 52 -1.18 20.66 12.73
C LYS A 52 -2.19 20.25 11.86
N ARG A 53 -2.50 19.53 11.65
CA ARG A 53 -3.47 19.32 10.78
C ARG A 53 -4.60 19.20 11.20
N ALA A 54 -4.89 19.36 11.37
CA ALA A 54 -5.92 19.16 11.63
C ALA A 54 -6.81 19.16 10.71
N PHE A 55 -7.48 18.75 10.56
CA PHE A 55 -8.28 18.66 9.63
C PHE A 55 -9.14 18.87 9.98
N PRO A 56 -9.54 19.15 9.61
CA PRO A 56 -10.49 19.46 9.77
C PRO A 56 -10.94 19.14 9.64
#